data_267470e73c714542810fa53e4a36c9ae
#
_entry.id   267470e73c714542810fa53e4a36c9ae
#
_cell.length_a   1.000
_cell.length_b   1.000
_cell.length_c   1.000
_cell.angle_alpha   90.00
_cell.angle_beta   90.00
_cell.angle_gamma   90.00
#
_symmetry.space_group_name_H-M   'P 1'
#
loop_
_entity.id
_entity.type
_entity.pdbx_description
1 polymer ?
#
loop_
_entity_poly.entity_id
_entity_poly.type
_entity_poly.pdbx_seq_one_letter_code
_entity_poly.pdbx_strand_id
1 'polypeptide(L)'
;TDIQECLDNGFTFSDITILCRGNNDIFNYSQLLGNLKVNYNGKETYIKTISEKGLTLDLSFTIKALIEFLKWEINPKNRQFLVKMMYFLNVSGRIKMNDFTSEIKTILSLESKKDIENYINAHYQIKLVQNDVPQLNLYNFIEYYIQEFSVENKEIDFLLNFLEMLFNYTQNAGATLKEFLKFWDDEA
;
A
#
# COMPACT_ATOMS: atom_id res chain seq x y z
N THR A 1 -21.25 18.74 12.10
CA THR A 1 -20.24 18.98 11.04
C THR A 1 -20.92 19.65 9.87
N ASP A 2 -20.22 20.48 9.14
CA ASP A 2 -20.74 21.23 7.97
C ASP A 2 -21.38 20.27 6.94
N ILE A 3 -20.80 19.05 6.79
CA ILE A 3 -21.37 18.00 5.94
C ILE A 3 -22.74 17.55 6.42
N GLN A 4 -22.93 17.33 7.74
CA GLN A 4 -24.22 16.94 8.27
C GLN A 4 -25.26 18.07 8.05
N GLU A 5 -24.86 19.30 8.22
CA GLU A 5 -25.72 20.46 7.97
C GLU A 5 -26.16 20.56 6.50
N CYS A 6 -25.25 20.29 5.57
CA CYS A 6 -25.59 20.21 4.14
C CYS A 6 -26.61 19.09 3.87
N LEU A 7 -26.41 17.90 4.44
CA LEU A 7 -27.33 16.77 4.27
C LEU A 7 -28.71 17.05 4.89
N ASP A 8 -28.76 17.70 6.05
CA ASP A 8 -30.00 18.10 6.73
C ASP A 8 -30.77 19.17 5.95
N ASN A 9 -30.05 19.99 5.15
CA ASN A 9 -30.64 20.96 4.24
C ASN A 9 -31.03 20.38 2.86
N GLY A 10 -30.94 19.06 2.69
CA GLY A 10 -31.42 18.35 1.49
C GLY A 10 -30.38 18.18 0.38
N PHE A 11 -29.12 18.55 0.61
CA PHE A 11 -28.03 18.21 -0.31
C PHE A 11 -27.71 16.72 -0.22
N THR A 12 -27.22 16.16 -1.33
CA THR A 12 -26.70 14.78 -1.39
C THR A 12 -25.18 14.79 -1.28
N PHE A 13 -24.56 13.62 -1.05
CA PHE A 13 -23.11 13.52 -1.05
C PHE A 13 -22.46 13.99 -2.37
N SER A 14 -23.14 13.78 -3.49
CA SER A 14 -22.67 14.24 -4.82
C SER A 14 -22.71 15.75 -5.01
N ASP A 15 -23.44 16.47 -4.16
CA ASP A 15 -23.51 17.94 -4.23
C ASP A 15 -22.43 18.61 -3.37
N ILE A 16 -21.66 17.84 -2.61
CA ILE A 16 -20.67 18.35 -1.67
C ILE A 16 -19.26 18.14 -2.24
N THR A 17 -18.53 19.21 -2.42
CA THR A 17 -17.13 19.18 -2.88
C THR A 17 -16.20 19.82 -1.85
N ILE A 18 -15.11 19.14 -1.54
CA ILE A 18 -14.05 19.63 -0.64
C ILE A 18 -12.83 19.98 -1.49
N LEU A 19 -12.42 21.24 -1.45
CA LEU A 19 -11.24 21.74 -2.15
C LEU A 19 -10.01 21.63 -1.25
N CYS A 20 -8.99 20.93 -1.71
CA CYS A 20 -7.71 20.76 -1.04
C CYS A 20 -6.58 21.42 -1.81
N ARG A 21 -5.53 21.87 -1.10
CA ARG A 21 -4.38 22.53 -1.74
C ARG A 21 -3.39 21.53 -2.34
N GLY A 22 -3.33 20.33 -1.82
CA GLY A 22 -2.38 19.29 -2.25
C GLY A 22 -2.89 17.88 -2.04
N ASN A 23 -2.24 16.93 -2.70
CA ASN A 23 -2.63 15.51 -2.64
C ASN A 23 -2.59 14.92 -1.22
N ASN A 24 -1.62 15.34 -0.39
CA ASN A 24 -1.55 14.93 1.01
C ASN A 24 -2.77 15.38 1.82
N ASP A 25 -3.32 16.56 1.52
CA ASP A 25 -4.52 17.05 2.17
C ASP A 25 -5.73 16.20 1.75
N ILE A 26 -5.82 15.85 0.46
CA ILE A 26 -6.88 14.97 -0.07
C ILE A 26 -6.87 13.63 0.67
N PHE A 27 -5.68 13.02 0.82
CA PHE A 27 -5.52 11.76 1.54
C PHE A 27 -5.96 11.88 3.00
N ASN A 28 -5.45 12.88 3.72
CA ASN A 28 -5.77 13.09 5.13
C ASN A 28 -7.28 13.32 5.34
N TYR A 29 -7.91 14.14 4.50
CA TYR A 29 -9.36 14.37 4.57
C TYR A 29 -10.16 13.14 4.19
N SER A 30 -9.77 12.36 3.18
CA SER A 30 -10.43 11.11 2.83
C SER A 30 -10.42 10.11 3.99
N GLN A 31 -9.28 9.97 4.67
CA GLN A 31 -9.17 9.13 5.87
C GLN A 31 -10.03 9.62 7.02
N LEU A 32 -10.01 10.93 7.30
CA LEU A 32 -10.81 11.52 8.36
C LEU A 32 -12.31 11.34 8.08
N LEU A 33 -12.74 11.63 6.86
CA LEU A 33 -14.15 11.53 6.45
C LEU A 33 -14.63 10.07 6.42
N GLY A 34 -13.81 9.14 5.94
CA GLY A 34 -14.14 7.71 5.92
C GLY A 34 -14.38 7.10 7.31
N ASN A 35 -13.85 7.73 8.37
CA ASN A 35 -14.08 7.34 9.75
C ASN A 35 -15.27 8.08 10.41
N LEU A 36 -15.83 9.08 9.73
CA LEU A 36 -16.99 9.84 10.26
C LEU A 36 -18.29 9.18 9.86
N LYS A 37 -19.17 9.04 10.85
CA LYS A 37 -20.56 8.65 10.63
C LYS A 37 -21.44 9.89 10.56
N VAL A 38 -22.31 9.91 9.59
CA VAL A 38 -23.37 10.93 9.42
C VAL A 38 -24.71 10.25 9.28
N ASN A 39 -25.77 10.99 9.62
CA ASN A 39 -27.14 10.53 9.39
C ASN A 39 -27.56 10.97 7.99
N TYR A 40 -27.83 10.03 7.11
CA TYR A 40 -28.31 10.28 5.76
C TYR A 40 -29.58 9.46 5.51
N ASN A 41 -30.69 10.12 5.20
CA ASN A 41 -31.99 9.51 4.99
C ASN A 41 -32.44 8.63 6.18
N GLY A 42 -32.16 9.08 7.40
CA GLY A 42 -32.56 8.37 8.63
C GLY A 42 -31.69 7.16 8.99
N LYS A 43 -30.54 6.96 8.31
CA LYS A 43 -29.59 5.89 8.59
C LYS A 43 -28.20 6.46 8.87
N GLU A 44 -27.54 5.92 9.89
CA GLU A 44 -26.09 6.16 10.06
C GLU A 44 -25.33 5.52 8.91
N THR A 45 -24.51 6.31 8.23
CA THR A 45 -23.62 5.84 7.15
C THR A 45 -22.25 6.49 7.26
N TYR A 46 -21.24 5.83 6.74
CA TYR A 46 -19.91 6.41 6.59
C TYR A 46 -19.83 7.26 5.33
N ILE A 47 -19.05 8.32 5.39
CA ILE A 47 -18.83 9.19 4.25
C ILE A 47 -17.86 8.49 3.29
N LYS A 48 -18.29 8.29 2.03
CA LYS A 48 -17.43 7.81 0.95
C LYS A 48 -16.99 9.01 0.12
N THR A 49 -15.69 9.19 0.01
CA THR A 49 -15.12 10.25 -0.83
C THR A 49 -14.68 9.68 -2.17
N ILE A 50 -14.91 10.45 -3.24
CA ILE A 50 -14.41 10.18 -4.59
C ILE A 50 -13.45 11.30 -4.95
N SER A 51 -12.24 10.97 -5.40
CA SER A 51 -11.26 11.95 -5.85
C SER A 51 -10.73 11.57 -7.23
N GLU A 52 -10.84 12.49 -8.18
CA GLU A 52 -10.30 12.29 -9.54
C GLU A 52 -8.76 12.21 -9.58
N LYS A 53 -8.08 12.74 -8.55
CA LYS A 53 -6.61 12.75 -8.44
C LYS A 53 -6.10 12.25 -7.08
N GLY A 54 -6.98 11.76 -6.22
CA GLY A 54 -6.70 11.66 -4.80
C GLY A 54 -6.08 10.35 -4.32
N LEU A 55 -5.95 9.39 -5.18
CA LEU A 55 -5.27 8.14 -4.86
C LEU A 55 -3.96 8.06 -5.64
N THR A 56 -3.02 8.95 -5.32
CA THR A 56 -1.65 8.71 -5.74
C THR A 56 -1.16 7.48 -4.97
N LEU A 57 -0.86 6.44 -5.71
CA LEU A 57 -0.51 5.12 -5.17
C LEU A 57 0.72 5.17 -4.24
N ASP A 58 1.53 6.21 -4.39
CA ASP A 58 2.68 6.51 -3.55
C ASP A 58 2.33 6.99 -2.12
N LEU A 59 1.06 7.24 -1.81
CA LEU A 59 0.63 7.54 -0.44
C LEU A 59 0.42 6.28 0.40
N SER A 60 0.16 5.13 -0.21
CA SER A 60 0.02 3.85 0.50
C SER A 60 1.35 3.34 1.02
N PHE A 61 1.44 3.11 2.34
CA PHE A 61 2.62 2.50 2.93
C PHE A 61 2.78 1.03 2.56
N THR A 62 1.67 0.33 2.34
CA THR A 62 1.68 -1.06 1.85
C THR A 62 2.27 -1.14 0.45
N ILE A 63 1.86 -0.25 -0.47
CA ILE A 63 2.41 -0.19 -1.83
C ILE A 63 3.89 0.22 -1.80
N LYS A 64 4.26 1.22 -0.97
CA LYS A 64 5.67 1.59 -0.79
C LYS A 64 6.52 0.41 -0.32
N ALA A 65 6.04 -0.34 0.68
CA ALA A 65 6.75 -1.53 1.15
C ALA A 65 6.91 -2.58 0.04
N LEU A 66 5.85 -2.80 -0.74
CA LEU A 66 5.85 -3.72 -1.87
C LEU A 66 6.88 -3.30 -2.94
N ILE A 67 6.88 -2.05 -3.36
CA ILE A 67 7.82 -1.56 -4.37
C ILE A 67 9.29 -1.70 -3.90
N GLU A 68 9.57 -1.36 -2.63
CA GLU A 68 10.91 -1.54 -2.09
C GLU A 68 11.30 -3.03 -1.99
N PHE A 69 10.35 -3.92 -1.67
CA PHE A 69 10.55 -5.36 -1.74
C PHE A 69 10.89 -5.82 -3.16
N LEU A 70 10.12 -5.41 -4.16
CA LEU A 70 10.35 -5.76 -5.56
C LEU A 70 11.73 -5.27 -6.07
N LYS A 71 12.17 -4.07 -5.62
CA LYS A 71 13.51 -3.54 -5.89
C LYS A 71 14.59 -4.40 -5.22
N TRP A 72 14.34 -4.85 -4.00
CA TRP A 72 15.26 -5.75 -3.28
C TRP A 72 15.34 -7.14 -3.92
N GLU A 73 14.24 -7.67 -4.45
CA GLU A 73 14.22 -8.92 -5.21
C GLU A 73 15.17 -8.88 -6.41
N ILE A 74 15.19 -7.78 -7.14
CA ILE A 74 16.11 -7.59 -8.30
C ILE A 74 17.55 -7.37 -7.84
N ASN A 75 17.75 -6.63 -6.75
CA ASN A 75 19.09 -6.30 -6.27
C ASN A 75 19.23 -6.53 -4.75
N PRO A 76 19.35 -7.80 -4.31
CA PRO A 76 19.43 -8.14 -2.87
C PRO A 76 20.68 -7.58 -2.17
N LYS A 77 21.70 -7.19 -2.93
CA LYS A 77 22.92 -6.57 -2.39
C LYS A 77 22.67 -5.15 -1.89
N ASN A 78 21.69 -4.46 -2.46
CA ASN A 78 21.33 -3.13 -2.00
C ASN A 78 20.39 -3.22 -0.79
N ARG A 79 20.98 -3.19 0.39
CA ARG A 79 20.26 -3.31 1.68
C ARG A 79 19.36 -2.11 2.00
N GLN A 80 19.49 -0.99 1.28
CA GLN A 80 18.63 0.18 1.50
C GLN A 80 17.16 -0.13 1.16
N PHE A 81 16.92 -0.93 0.14
CA PHE A 81 15.56 -1.36 -0.22
C PHE A 81 14.91 -2.17 0.91
N LEU A 82 15.67 -3.08 1.50
CA LEU A 82 15.22 -3.87 2.66
C LEU A 82 14.87 -2.98 3.86
N VAL A 83 15.73 -2.00 4.18
CA VAL A 83 15.48 -1.07 5.29
C VAL A 83 14.20 -0.26 5.06
N LYS A 84 14.00 0.25 3.84
CA LYS A 84 12.80 1.01 3.48
C LYS A 84 11.54 0.13 3.52
N MET A 85 11.61 -1.09 3.01
CA MET A 85 10.51 -2.06 3.09
C MET A 85 10.09 -2.26 4.55
N MET A 86 11.03 -2.59 5.43
CA MET A 86 10.75 -2.82 6.86
C MET A 86 10.20 -1.56 7.55
N TYR A 87 10.70 -0.38 7.19
CA TYR A 87 10.18 0.88 7.68
C TYR A 87 8.71 1.07 7.30
N PHE A 88 8.36 0.88 6.03
CA PHE A 88 6.99 1.06 5.57
C PHE A 88 6.04 0.00 6.14
N LEU A 89 6.48 -1.25 6.30
CA LEU A 89 5.70 -2.29 6.97
C LEU A 89 5.44 -1.96 8.45
N ASN A 90 6.40 -1.35 9.13
CA ASN A 90 6.22 -0.91 10.51
C ASN A 90 5.26 0.29 10.60
N VAL A 91 5.37 1.27 9.70
CA VAL A 91 4.48 2.45 9.66
C VAL A 91 3.05 2.07 9.28
N SER A 92 2.85 1.15 8.33
CA SER A 92 1.52 0.64 7.97
C SER A 92 0.84 -0.11 9.12
N GLY A 93 1.65 -0.59 10.08
CA GLY A 93 1.20 -1.43 11.18
C GLY A 93 1.10 -2.93 10.85
N ARG A 94 1.65 -3.36 9.69
CA ARG A 94 1.72 -4.77 9.32
C ARG A 94 2.68 -5.54 10.23
N ILE A 95 3.75 -4.89 10.65
CA ILE A 95 4.67 -5.39 11.67
C ILE A 95 4.77 -4.39 12.81
N LYS A 96 5.29 -4.84 13.94
CA LYS A 96 5.58 -3.97 15.09
C LYS A 96 7.01 -4.19 15.51
N MET A 97 7.83 -3.17 15.34
CA MET A 97 9.20 -3.11 15.83
C MET A 97 9.24 -2.25 17.10
N ASN A 98 9.80 -2.78 18.20
CA ASN A 98 9.92 -2.05 19.45
C ASN A 98 11.09 -1.04 19.40
N ASP A 99 12.19 -1.46 18.80
CA ASP A 99 13.36 -0.62 18.50
C ASP A 99 13.77 -0.86 17.04
N PHE A 100 13.28 -0.01 16.15
CA PHE A 100 13.55 -0.10 14.72
C PHE A 100 15.06 -0.15 14.43
N THR A 101 15.84 0.69 15.08
CA THR A 101 17.28 0.77 14.82
C THR A 101 18.02 -0.51 15.20
N SER A 102 17.71 -1.08 16.36
CA SER A 102 18.33 -2.34 16.83
C SER A 102 17.92 -3.53 15.97
N GLU A 103 16.62 -3.64 15.67
CA GLU A 103 16.07 -4.73 14.87
C GLU A 103 16.61 -4.70 13.44
N ILE A 104 16.69 -3.52 12.81
CA ILE A 104 17.30 -3.36 11.49
C ILE A 104 18.78 -3.72 11.49
N LYS A 105 19.56 -3.33 12.51
CA LYS A 105 20.97 -3.75 12.63
C LYS A 105 21.11 -5.26 12.66
N THR A 106 20.23 -5.96 13.38
CA THR A 106 20.19 -7.43 13.40
C THR A 106 19.92 -8.00 12.01
N ILE A 107 18.90 -7.51 11.30
CA ILE A 107 18.58 -7.95 9.95
C ILE A 107 19.74 -7.70 8.97
N LEU A 108 20.39 -6.53 9.08
CA LEU A 108 21.50 -6.16 8.21
C LEU A 108 22.79 -6.94 8.49
N SER A 109 22.94 -7.54 9.67
CA SER A 109 24.08 -8.40 10.03
C SER A 109 23.99 -9.79 9.41
N LEU A 110 22.83 -10.19 8.90
CA LEU A 110 22.64 -11.46 8.21
C LEU A 110 23.29 -11.43 6.82
N GLU A 111 24.05 -12.47 6.49
CA GLU A 111 24.88 -12.45 5.27
C GLU A 111 24.07 -12.82 4.02
N SER A 112 23.26 -13.88 4.10
CA SER A 112 22.53 -14.37 2.93
C SER A 112 21.11 -13.83 2.84
N LYS A 113 20.59 -13.74 1.62
CA LYS A 113 19.18 -13.40 1.36
C LYS A 113 18.26 -14.37 2.10
N LYS A 114 18.57 -15.66 2.07
CA LYS A 114 17.77 -16.72 2.70
C LYS A 114 17.70 -16.57 4.22
N ASP A 115 18.78 -16.15 4.87
CA ASP A 115 18.79 -15.94 6.33
C ASP A 115 17.91 -14.76 6.70
N ILE A 116 17.93 -13.69 5.89
CA ILE A 116 17.06 -12.52 6.06
C ILE A 116 15.59 -12.91 5.91
N GLU A 117 15.25 -13.62 4.85
CA GLU A 117 13.89 -14.10 4.58
C GLU A 117 13.39 -14.98 5.73
N ASN A 118 14.22 -15.92 6.19
CA ASN A 118 13.88 -16.79 7.32
C ASN A 118 13.69 -15.99 8.61
N TYR A 119 14.55 -15.01 8.86
CA TYR A 119 14.44 -14.13 10.03
C TYR A 119 13.14 -13.32 9.99
N ILE A 120 12.82 -12.68 8.86
CA ILE A 120 11.61 -11.89 8.69
C ILE A 120 10.36 -12.76 8.85
N ASN A 121 10.35 -13.95 8.27
CA ASN A 121 9.24 -14.88 8.44
C ASN A 121 9.05 -15.30 9.90
N ALA A 122 10.13 -15.66 10.59
CA ALA A 122 10.06 -16.13 11.97
C ALA A 122 9.61 -15.04 12.97
N HIS A 123 10.05 -13.78 12.77
CA HIS A 123 9.81 -12.70 13.73
C HIS A 123 8.58 -11.86 13.40
N TYR A 124 8.25 -11.71 12.12
CA TYR A 124 7.15 -10.82 11.68
C TYR A 124 6.03 -11.56 10.95
N GLN A 125 6.14 -12.88 10.75
CA GLN A 125 5.15 -13.71 10.06
C GLN A 125 4.84 -13.19 8.66
N ILE A 126 5.89 -12.80 7.93
CA ILE A 126 5.83 -12.39 6.52
C ILE A 126 6.61 -13.41 5.69
N LYS A 127 5.95 -14.06 4.76
CA LYS A 127 6.55 -15.04 3.88
C LYS A 127 7.14 -14.35 2.65
N LEU A 128 8.45 -14.13 2.65
CA LEU A 128 9.17 -13.59 1.50
C LEU A 128 9.66 -14.69 0.53
N VAL A 129 9.75 -15.94 0.98
CA VAL A 129 10.17 -17.08 0.16
C VAL A 129 8.96 -17.78 -0.42
N GLN A 130 8.92 -17.87 -1.73
CA GLN A 130 7.97 -18.70 -2.46
C GLN A 130 8.65 -20.00 -2.93
N ASN A 131 8.69 -21.03 -2.08
CA ASN A 131 9.21 -22.34 -2.48
C ASN A 131 8.27 -23.11 -3.42
N ASP A 132 7.01 -22.74 -3.49
CA ASP A 132 5.95 -23.51 -4.15
C ASP A 132 5.26 -22.76 -5.32
N VAL A 133 5.83 -21.66 -5.79
CA VAL A 133 5.22 -20.89 -6.87
C VAL A 133 5.99 -21.12 -8.17
N PRO A 134 5.63 -22.16 -8.94
CA PRO A 134 6.20 -22.32 -10.28
C PRO A 134 5.61 -21.19 -11.16
N GLN A 135 6.47 -20.35 -11.69
CA GLN A 135 6.18 -19.42 -12.79
C GLN A 135 4.86 -18.64 -12.67
N LEU A 136 4.65 -17.96 -11.52
CA LEU A 136 3.58 -16.98 -11.49
C LEU A 136 3.88 -15.89 -12.52
N ASN A 137 2.84 -15.49 -13.26
CA ASN A 137 2.94 -14.26 -14.03
C ASN A 137 3.15 -13.08 -13.06
N LEU A 138 3.62 -11.96 -13.58
CA LEU A 138 3.95 -10.77 -12.78
C LEU A 138 2.77 -10.32 -11.90
N TYR A 139 1.54 -10.38 -12.42
CA TYR A 139 0.35 -10.00 -11.67
C TYR A 139 0.16 -10.86 -10.43
N ASN A 140 0.12 -12.19 -10.57
CA ASN A 140 -0.09 -13.11 -9.45
C ASN A 140 1.06 -13.06 -8.43
N PHE A 141 2.28 -12.83 -8.91
CA PHE A 141 3.44 -12.65 -8.05
C PHE A 141 3.28 -11.42 -7.14
N ILE A 142 2.90 -10.29 -7.71
CA ILE A 142 2.71 -9.04 -6.97
C ILE A 142 1.46 -9.13 -6.07
N GLU A 143 0.34 -9.69 -6.56
CA GLU A 143 -0.88 -9.90 -5.78
C GLU A 143 -0.63 -10.72 -4.51
N TYR A 144 0.17 -11.78 -4.61
CA TYR A 144 0.57 -12.57 -3.44
C TYR A 144 1.24 -11.69 -2.37
N TYR A 145 2.19 -10.84 -2.75
CA TYR A 145 2.86 -9.97 -1.78
C TYR A 145 2.00 -8.82 -1.27
N ILE A 146 1.01 -8.38 -2.03
CA ILE A 146 0.00 -7.47 -1.51
C ILE A 146 -0.73 -8.12 -0.33
N GLN A 147 -1.11 -9.39 -0.43
CA GLN A 147 -1.77 -10.11 0.66
C GLN A 147 -0.84 -10.28 1.89
N GLU A 148 0.43 -10.58 1.66
CA GLU A 148 1.41 -10.70 2.76
C GLU A 148 1.70 -9.37 3.47
N PHE A 149 1.63 -8.24 2.75
CA PHE A 149 2.00 -6.92 3.26
C PHE A 149 0.80 -6.09 3.73
N SER A 150 -0.40 -6.42 3.31
CA SER A 150 -1.60 -5.67 3.69
C SER A 150 -1.98 -5.87 5.15
N VAL A 151 -2.65 -4.87 5.69
CA VAL A 151 -3.34 -4.93 6.98
C VAL A 151 -4.83 -4.98 6.69
N GLU A 152 -5.53 -5.87 7.37
CA GLU A 152 -6.97 -6.06 7.16
C GLU A 152 -7.74 -4.74 7.28
N ASN A 153 -8.60 -4.48 6.32
CA ASN A 153 -9.43 -3.27 6.21
C ASN A 153 -8.68 -1.93 6.12
N LYS A 154 -7.37 -1.95 5.82
CA LYS A 154 -6.61 -0.73 5.59
C LYS A 154 -6.21 -0.60 4.13
N GLU A 155 -6.16 0.63 3.64
CA GLU A 155 -5.66 1.01 2.31
C GLU A 155 -6.32 0.27 1.14
N ILE A 156 -7.53 -0.31 1.31
CA ILE A 156 -8.19 -1.17 0.30
C ILE A 156 -8.32 -0.46 -1.05
N ASP A 157 -8.74 0.80 -1.05
CA ASP A 157 -8.95 1.56 -2.30
C ASP A 157 -7.63 1.76 -3.05
N PHE A 158 -6.52 2.00 -2.33
CA PHE A 158 -5.18 2.08 -2.94
C PHE A 158 -4.75 0.74 -3.54
N LEU A 159 -4.98 -0.34 -2.82
CA LEU A 159 -4.61 -1.69 -3.27
C LEU A 159 -5.41 -2.11 -4.49
N LEU A 160 -6.71 -1.81 -4.53
CA LEU A 160 -7.56 -2.10 -5.69
C LEU A 160 -7.12 -1.30 -6.93
N ASN A 161 -6.86 0.00 -6.77
CA ASN A 161 -6.37 0.83 -7.87
C ASN A 161 -4.99 0.39 -8.36
N PHE A 162 -4.11 -0.01 -7.42
CA PHE A 162 -2.81 -0.56 -7.80
C PHE A 162 -2.94 -1.87 -8.58
N LEU A 163 -3.82 -2.77 -8.17
CA LEU A 163 -4.10 -4.02 -8.87
C LEU A 163 -4.71 -3.77 -10.26
N GLU A 164 -5.60 -2.79 -10.39
CA GLU A 164 -6.15 -2.39 -11.69
C GLU A 164 -5.07 -1.85 -12.62
N MET A 165 -4.22 -0.96 -12.13
CA MET A 165 -3.08 -0.43 -12.89
C MET A 165 -2.12 -1.56 -13.29
N LEU A 166 -1.79 -2.46 -12.37
CA LEU A 166 -0.94 -3.62 -12.63
C LEU A 166 -1.56 -4.57 -13.66
N PHE A 167 -2.87 -4.83 -13.57
CA PHE A 167 -3.59 -5.64 -14.53
C PHE A 167 -3.49 -5.03 -15.93
N ASN A 168 -3.79 -3.75 -16.07
CA ASN A 168 -3.70 -3.03 -17.34
C ASN A 168 -2.28 -3.07 -17.91
N TYR A 169 -1.27 -2.90 -17.06
CA TYR A 169 0.14 -3.01 -17.45
C TYR A 169 0.48 -4.41 -17.99
N THR A 170 0.02 -5.46 -17.31
CA THR A 170 0.35 -6.86 -17.66
C THR A 170 -0.42 -7.40 -18.87
N GLN A 171 -1.47 -6.72 -19.35
CA GLN A 171 -2.11 -7.05 -20.62
C GLN A 171 -1.20 -6.85 -21.84
N ASN A 172 -0.19 -6.00 -21.71
CA ASN A 172 0.85 -5.83 -22.71
C ASN A 172 1.86 -6.98 -22.58
N ALA A 173 1.97 -7.83 -23.59
CA ALA A 173 2.76 -9.05 -23.56
C ALA A 173 4.24 -8.79 -23.18
N GLY A 174 4.76 -9.60 -22.25
CA GLY A 174 6.20 -9.66 -21.93
C GLY A 174 6.65 -8.78 -20.74
N ALA A 175 5.73 -8.25 -19.95
CA ALA A 175 6.07 -7.44 -18.78
C ALA A 175 6.90 -8.22 -17.74
N THR A 176 8.17 -7.84 -17.60
CA THR A 176 9.05 -8.36 -16.55
C THR A 176 9.01 -7.48 -15.31
N LEU A 177 9.40 -8.03 -14.16
CA LEU A 177 9.50 -7.25 -12.91
C LEU A 177 10.39 -6.00 -13.06
N LYS A 178 11.48 -6.12 -13.82
CA LYS A 178 12.41 -5.01 -14.04
C LYS A 178 11.79 -3.89 -14.89
N GLU A 179 11.03 -4.26 -15.92
CA GLU A 179 10.33 -3.29 -16.77
C GLU A 179 9.17 -2.64 -16.00
N PHE A 180 8.47 -3.40 -15.18
CA PHE A 180 7.44 -2.85 -14.29
C PHE A 180 8.00 -1.81 -13.32
N LEU A 181 9.13 -2.09 -12.67
CA LEU A 181 9.74 -1.12 -11.76
C LEU A 181 10.24 0.14 -12.49
N LYS A 182 10.70 0.01 -13.73
CA LYS A 182 11.04 1.18 -14.55
C LYS A 182 9.79 2.00 -14.86
N PHE A 183 8.72 1.34 -15.31
CA PHE A 183 7.41 1.99 -15.53
C PHE A 183 6.93 2.72 -14.27
N TRP A 184 7.01 2.06 -13.11
CA TRP A 184 6.63 2.66 -11.83
C TRP A 184 7.44 3.92 -11.50
N ASP A 185 8.76 3.88 -11.67
CA ASP A 185 9.64 5.02 -11.36
C ASP A 185 9.43 6.20 -12.35
N ASP A 186 8.95 5.94 -13.59
CA ASP A 186 8.70 6.96 -14.61
C ASP A 186 7.29 7.61 -14.47
N GLU A 187 6.28 6.87 -13.95
CA GLU A 187 4.86 7.29 -13.91
C GLU A 187 4.36 7.65 -12.49
N ALA A 188 5.05 7.25 -11.42
CA ALA A 188 4.69 7.51 -10.04
C ALA A 188 5.44 8.72 -9.50
#